data_565acfbc1171420922086ea6166f0429
#
_entry.id   565acfbc1171420922086ea6166f0429
#
_cell.length_a   1.000
_cell.length_b   1.000
_cell.length_c   1.000
_cell.angle_alpha   90.00
_cell.angle_beta   90.00
_cell.angle_gamma   90.00
#
_symmetry.space_group_name_H-M   'P 1'
#
loop_
_entity.id
_entity.type
_entity.pdbx_description
1 polymer ?
#
loop_
_entity_poly.entity_id
_entity_poly.type
_entity_poly.pdbx_seq_one_letter_code
_entity_poly.pdbx_strand_id
1 'polypeptide(L)'
;MSRFSRFLFVVAATVFAAACTDGAKIQGSLEGASASDVVVTLLNINRYEVLDTVRTDASGNFTYKVEVAKGQPEFVYLFHNDTKVASLLLEAGDKVKVQADTLGNYSVEGSEESVKLAQVEKSYAAVYARLEALSDAVETADAKELDILREKIGKEYLNYYRECVRYVIANSRSLTVIPVLYQNFGPELPVFGQETDA
;
A
#
# COMPACT_ATOMS: atom_id res chain seq x y z
N MET A 1 23.30 -69.02 -32.30
CA MET A 1 21.93 -68.58 -32.03
C MET A 1 22.00 -67.60 -30.91
N SER A 2 22.06 -66.29 -31.20
CA SER A 2 22.23 -65.21 -30.23
C SER A 2 20.96 -64.40 -30.21
N ARG A 3 20.29 -64.35 -29.05
CA ARG A 3 19.11 -63.54 -28.80
C ARG A 3 19.54 -62.15 -28.33
N PHE A 4 19.45 -61.14 -29.18
CA PHE A 4 19.59 -59.73 -28.82
C PHE A 4 18.31 -59.29 -28.09
N SER A 5 18.45 -59.09 -26.78
CA SER A 5 17.45 -58.43 -25.96
C SER A 5 17.53 -56.91 -26.17
N ARG A 6 16.50 -56.30 -26.76
CA ARG A 6 16.36 -54.87 -26.92
C ARG A 6 15.83 -54.28 -25.61
N PHE A 7 16.68 -53.64 -24.84
CA PHE A 7 16.27 -52.82 -23.72
C PHE A 7 15.72 -51.48 -24.26
N LEU A 8 14.42 -51.32 -24.14
CA LEU A 8 13.73 -50.06 -24.44
C LEU A 8 13.83 -49.15 -23.22
N PHE A 9 14.72 -48.14 -23.26
CA PHE A 9 14.75 -47.07 -22.26
C PHE A 9 13.58 -46.12 -22.48
N VAL A 10 12.56 -46.20 -21.65
CA VAL A 10 11.49 -45.20 -21.57
C VAL A 10 12.02 -44.06 -20.68
N VAL A 11 12.44 -43.00 -21.31
CA VAL A 11 12.74 -41.73 -20.60
C VAL A 11 11.41 -41.06 -20.26
N ALA A 12 10.96 -41.22 -19.02
CA ALA A 12 9.83 -40.47 -18.50
C ALA A 12 10.28 -39.02 -18.30
N ALA A 13 9.94 -38.14 -19.24
CA ALA A 13 10.05 -36.72 -19.08
C ALA A 13 9.02 -36.26 -18.03
N THR A 14 9.43 -36.09 -16.78
CA THR A 14 8.64 -35.44 -15.77
C THR A 14 8.54 -33.95 -16.13
N VAL A 15 7.44 -33.57 -16.76
CA VAL A 15 7.06 -32.17 -16.90
C VAL A 15 6.75 -31.65 -15.49
N PHE A 16 7.68 -30.92 -14.88
CA PHE A 16 7.37 -30.08 -13.75
C PHE A 16 6.42 -28.99 -14.27
N ALA A 17 5.13 -29.22 -14.14
CA ALA A 17 4.17 -28.12 -14.16
C ALA A 17 4.57 -27.20 -13.00
N ALA A 18 5.22 -26.05 -13.31
CA ALA A 18 5.31 -24.94 -12.38
C ALA A 18 3.86 -24.58 -12.05
N ALA A 19 3.37 -25.06 -10.91
CA ALA A 19 2.10 -24.59 -10.38
C ALA A 19 2.25 -23.07 -10.28
N CYS A 20 1.51 -22.33 -11.11
CA CYS A 20 1.29 -20.91 -10.92
C CYS A 20 0.76 -20.79 -9.49
N THR A 21 1.57 -20.31 -8.57
CA THR A 21 1.12 -20.05 -7.21
C THR A 21 0.22 -18.83 -7.30
N ASP A 22 -1.08 -19.07 -7.40
CA ASP A 22 -2.07 -18.02 -7.24
C ASP A 22 -1.86 -17.44 -5.85
N GLY A 23 -1.42 -16.16 -5.77
CA GLY A 23 -1.17 -15.48 -4.52
C GLY A 23 0.11 -14.66 -4.50
N ALA A 24 0.20 -13.78 -3.51
CA ALA A 24 1.36 -12.96 -3.21
C ALA A 24 1.98 -13.35 -1.87
N LYS A 25 3.28 -13.10 -1.69
CA LYS A 25 3.99 -13.37 -0.44
C LYS A 25 4.46 -12.06 0.19
N ILE A 26 4.11 -11.86 1.46
CA ILE A 26 4.59 -10.76 2.29
C ILE A 26 5.67 -11.29 3.23
N GLN A 27 6.83 -10.62 3.26
CA GLN A 27 7.87 -10.78 4.27
C GLN A 27 7.99 -9.45 5.00
N GLY A 28 7.50 -9.38 6.22
CA GLY A 28 7.46 -8.16 7.02
C GLY A 28 8.45 -8.16 8.15
N SER A 29 8.92 -6.96 8.50
CA SER A 29 9.64 -6.66 9.73
C SER A 29 8.99 -5.45 10.37
N LEU A 30 8.53 -5.59 11.62
CA LEU A 30 7.88 -4.53 12.38
C LEU A 30 8.77 -4.16 13.57
N GLU A 31 9.45 -3.02 13.47
CA GLU A 31 10.32 -2.51 14.51
C GLU A 31 9.51 -2.16 15.77
N GLY A 32 9.99 -2.60 16.93
CA GLY A 32 9.31 -2.37 18.21
C GLY A 32 8.18 -3.34 18.53
N ALA A 33 7.89 -4.34 17.68
CA ALA A 33 6.79 -5.30 17.87
C ALA A 33 7.28 -6.76 17.92
N SER A 34 8.10 -7.08 18.92
CA SER A 34 8.55 -8.44 19.19
C SER A 34 7.45 -9.31 19.75
N ALA A 35 7.29 -10.53 19.22
CA ALA A 35 6.28 -11.51 19.62
C ALA A 35 4.86 -10.90 19.75
N SER A 36 4.49 -10.07 18.78
CA SER A 36 3.26 -9.29 18.74
C SER A 36 2.40 -9.66 17.53
N ASP A 37 1.13 -9.29 17.56
CA ASP A 37 0.19 -9.66 16.52
C ASP A 37 0.14 -8.57 15.43
N VAL A 38 0.18 -8.99 14.15
CA VAL A 38 -0.05 -8.18 12.96
C VAL A 38 -1.31 -8.69 12.29
N VAL A 39 -2.32 -7.84 12.19
CA VAL A 39 -3.57 -8.16 11.52
C VAL A 39 -3.43 -7.84 10.04
N VAL A 40 -3.68 -8.84 9.19
CA VAL A 40 -3.70 -8.69 7.73
C VAL A 40 -5.13 -8.53 7.28
N THR A 41 -5.42 -7.43 6.56
CA THR A 41 -6.78 -7.12 6.09
C THR A 41 -6.81 -6.88 4.60
N LEU A 42 -7.95 -7.15 4.00
CA LEU A 42 -8.29 -6.80 2.62
C LEU A 42 -9.26 -5.60 2.64
N LEU A 43 -9.10 -4.69 1.68
CA LEU A 43 -10.13 -3.67 1.44
C LEU A 43 -11.21 -4.25 0.53
N ASN A 44 -12.37 -4.56 1.11
CA ASN A 44 -13.53 -5.01 0.38
C ASN A 44 -14.54 -3.85 0.24
N ILE A 45 -14.54 -3.20 -0.94
CA ILE A 45 -15.33 -2.02 -1.28
C ILE A 45 -15.02 -0.83 -0.36
N ASN A 46 -15.64 -0.76 0.82
CA ASN A 46 -15.53 0.35 1.79
C ASN A 46 -15.27 -0.12 3.22
N ARG A 47 -14.89 -1.37 3.43
CA ARG A 47 -14.61 -1.96 4.75
C ARG A 47 -13.40 -2.86 4.70
N TYR A 48 -12.69 -2.93 5.82
CA TYR A 48 -11.63 -3.90 6.01
C TYR A 48 -12.21 -5.26 6.37
N GLU A 49 -11.79 -6.29 5.67
CA GLU A 49 -12.06 -7.69 5.96
C GLU A 49 -10.78 -8.33 6.49
N VAL A 50 -10.83 -8.85 7.72
CA VAL A 50 -9.67 -9.50 8.32
C VAL A 50 -9.44 -10.84 7.63
N LEU A 51 -8.26 -11.00 7.02
CA LEU A 51 -7.82 -12.24 6.42
C LEU A 51 -7.21 -13.17 7.46
N ASP A 52 -6.33 -12.62 8.31
CA ASP A 52 -5.61 -13.39 9.32
C ASP A 52 -4.93 -12.46 10.35
N THR A 53 -4.46 -13.09 11.44
CA THR A 53 -3.58 -12.46 12.41
C THR A 53 -2.30 -13.27 12.51
N VAL A 54 -1.18 -12.65 12.14
CA VAL A 54 0.14 -13.28 12.10
C VAL A 54 1.00 -12.77 13.26
N ARG A 55 1.61 -13.70 13.99
CA ARG A 55 2.49 -13.34 15.11
C ARG A 55 3.91 -13.10 14.62
N THR A 56 4.51 -11.98 15.02
CA THR A 56 5.92 -11.68 14.77
C THR A 56 6.82 -12.57 15.63
N ASP A 57 8.03 -12.85 15.14
CA ASP A 57 9.07 -13.51 15.92
C ASP A 57 9.71 -12.55 16.98
N ALA A 58 10.72 -13.03 17.68
CA ALA A 58 11.45 -12.23 18.69
C ALA A 58 12.18 -11.01 18.10
N SER A 59 12.40 -10.96 16.79
CA SER A 59 13.02 -9.85 16.05
C SER A 59 12.00 -8.98 15.31
N GLY A 60 10.70 -9.22 15.49
CA GLY A 60 9.63 -8.48 14.81
C GLY A 60 9.34 -8.94 13.38
N ASN A 61 9.92 -10.07 12.92
CA ASN A 61 9.69 -10.55 11.56
C ASN A 61 8.45 -11.45 11.48
N PHE A 62 7.80 -11.41 10.31
CA PHE A 62 6.70 -12.31 9.99
C PHE A 62 6.67 -12.63 8.48
N THR A 63 5.92 -13.66 8.14
CA THR A 63 5.67 -14.01 6.73
C THR A 63 4.20 -14.39 6.59
N TYR A 64 3.57 -13.88 5.53
CA TYR A 64 2.18 -14.23 5.20
C TYR A 64 2.02 -14.44 3.70
N LYS A 65 1.12 -15.33 3.29
CA LYS A 65 0.73 -15.55 1.91
C LYS A 65 -0.71 -15.07 1.73
N VAL A 66 -0.90 -14.10 0.86
CA VAL A 66 -2.22 -13.60 0.46
C VAL A 66 -2.68 -14.35 -0.79
N GLU A 67 -3.92 -14.78 -0.83
CA GLU A 67 -4.55 -15.29 -2.04
C GLU A 67 -4.91 -14.10 -2.93
N VAL A 68 -4.31 -14.03 -4.10
CA VAL A 68 -4.55 -12.98 -5.11
C VAL A 68 -4.75 -13.67 -6.45
N ALA A 69 -5.91 -13.49 -7.05
CA ALA A 69 -6.20 -14.09 -8.35
C ALA A 69 -5.46 -13.34 -9.47
N LYS A 70 -5.03 -14.05 -10.49
CA LYS A 70 -4.35 -13.47 -11.64
C LYS A 70 -5.20 -12.41 -12.34
N GLY A 71 -4.67 -11.20 -12.47
CA GLY A 71 -5.35 -10.05 -13.08
C GLY A 71 -6.40 -9.38 -12.18
N GLN A 72 -6.44 -9.71 -10.89
CA GLN A 72 -7.28 -9.09 -9.88
C GLN A 72 -6.40 -8.63 -8.72
N PRO A 73 -5.72 -7.48 -8.85
CA PRO A 73 -4.89 -6.96 -7.78
C PRO A 73 -5.73 -6.55 -6.57
N GLU A 74 -5.16 -6.73 -5.37
CA GLU A 74 -5.84 -6.55 -4.10
C GLU A 74 -5.14 -5.51 -3.22
N PHE A 75 -5.93 -4.62 -2.61
CA PHE A 75 -5.44 -3.73 -1.58
C PHE A 75 -5.39 -4.45 -0.23
N VAL A 76 -4.20 -4.67 0.28
CA VAL A 76 -3.94 -5.36 1.54
C VAL A 76 -3.32 -4.37 2.53
N TYR A 77 -3.84 -4.36 3.74
CA TYR A 77 -3.38 -3.48 4.81
C TYR A 77 -2.90 -4.28 6.00
N LEU A 78 -1.82 -3.84 6.60
CA LEU A 78 -1.26 -4.42 7.81
C LEU A 78 -1.54 -3.48 8.99
N PHE A 79 -2.09 -4.05 10.06
CA PHE A 79 -2.38 -3.30 11.29
C PHE A 79 -1.65 -3.92 12.49
N HIS A 80 -1.22 -3.07 13.39
CA HIS A 80 -0.70 -3.44 14.70
C HIS A 80 -1.32 -2.54 15.76
N ASN A 81 -2.03 -3.13 16.74
CA ASN A 81 -2.74 -2.38 17.80
C ASN A 81 -3.58 -1.22 17.22
N ASP A 82 -4.43 -1.51 16.24
CA ASP A 82 -5.31 -0.57 15.53
C ASP A 82 -4.58 0.49 14.70
N THR A 83 -3.25 0.53 14.72
CA THR A 83 -2.47 1.41 13.84
C THR A 83 -2.19 0.72 12.51
N LYS A 84 -2.53 1.37 11.39
CA LYS A 84 -2.14 0.90 10.07
C LYS A 84 -0.64 1.08 9.88
N VAL A 85 0.10 -0.01 9.80
CA VAL A 85 1.56 -0.02 9.69
C VAL A 85 2.09 -0.19 8.27
N ALA A 86 1.28 -0.67 7.34
CA ALA A 86 1.61 -0.66 5.90
C ALA A 86 0.37 -0.82 5.02
N SER A 87 0.47 -0.33 3.79
CA SER A 87 -0.51 -0.49 2.71
C SER A 87 0.19 -1.11 1.50
N LEU A 88 -0.43 -2.12 0.91
CA LEU A 88 0.11 -2.87 -0.21
C LEU A 88 -0.95 -2.96 -1.32
N LEU A 89 -0.52 -2.89 -2.56
CA LEU A 89 -1.31 -3.28 -3.72
C LEU A 89 -0.60 -4.47 -4.36
N LEU A 90 -1.20 -5.66 -4.23
CA LEU A 90 -0.57 -6.92 -4.56
C LEU A 90 -1.19 -7.55 -5.80
N GLU A 91 -0.34 -8.09 -6.66
CA GLU A 91 -0.71 -8.94 -7.78
C GLU A 91 -0.29 -10.39 -7.54
N ALA A 92 -0.91 -11.32 -8.28
CA ALA A 92 -0.54 -12.71 -8.21
C ALA A 92 0.93 -12.93 -8.62
N GLY A 93 1.70 -13.54 -7.74
CA GLY A 93 3.13 -13.79 -7.91
C GLY A 93 4.06 -12.80 -7.20
N ASP A 94 3.53 -11.70 -6.67
CA ASP A 94 4.32 -10.71 -5.94
C ASP A 94 5.01 -11.33 -4.72
N LYS A 95 6.25 -10.85 -4.47
CA LYS A 95 7.07 -11.22 -3.30
C LYS A 95 7.57 -9.92 -2.68
N VAL A 96 6.77 -9.36 -1.80
CA VAL A 96 7.07 -8.06 -1.19
C VAL A 96 7.85 -8.22 0.11
N LYS A 97 8.76 -7.27 0.34
CA LYS A 97 9.42 -7.07 1.63
C LYS A 97 8.93 -5.75 2.20
N VAL A 98 8.42 -5.81 3.43
CA VAL A 98 7.90 -4.65 4.17
C VAL A 98 8.78 -4.41 5.38
N GLN A 99 9.26 -3.19 5.55
CA GLN A 99 9.89 -2.71 6.78
C GLN A 99 9.02 -1.61 7.33
N ALA A 100 8.51 -1.78 8.55
CA ALA A 100 7.60 -0.84 9.19
C ALA A 100 7.97 -0.63 10.66
N ASP A 101 7.49 0.48 11.23
CA ASP A 101 7.49 0.73 12.67
C ASP A 101 6.05 0.72 13.22
N THR A 102 5.92 0.79 14.53
CA THR A 102 4.62 0.82 15.22
C THR A 102 3.88 2.16 15.09
N LEU A 103 4.50 3.18 14.48
CA LEU A 103 3.92 4.50 14.24
C LEU A 103 3.30 4.62 12.84
N GLY A 104 3.46 3.61 11.98
CA GLY A 104 2.91 3.60 10.62
C GLY A 104 3.88 4.13 9.56
N ASN A 105 5.16 4.35 9.88
CA ASN A 105 6.17 4.59 8.87
C ASN A 105 6.58 3.26 8.25
N TYR A 106 6.61 3.18 6.92
CA TYR A 106 7.00 1.95 6.25
C TYR A 106 7.69 2.17 4.91
N SER A 107 8.40 1.15 4.48
CA SER A 107 8.91 1.01 3.11
C SER A 107 8.57 -0.38 2.58
N VAL A 108 8.47 -0.50 1.26
CA VAL A 108 8.14 -1.74 0.58
C VAL A 108 9.01 -1.92 -0.66
N GLU A 109 9.39 -3.17 -0.93
CA GLU A 109 10.14 -3.61 -2.11
C GLU A 109 9.47 -4.84 -2.71
N GLY A 110 9.73 -5.13 -4.00
CA GLY A 110 9.31 -6.36 -4.67
C GLY A 110 7.94 -6.32 -5.34
N SER A 111 7.22 -5.18 -5.27
CA SER A 111 6.02 -4.89 -6.07
C SER A 111 6.05 -3.42 -6.46
N GLU A 112 5.98 -3.14 -7.77
CA GLU A 112 5.99 -1.77 -8.30
C GLU A 112 4.76 -0.99 -7.83
N GLU A 113 3.59 -1.62 -7.81
CA GLU A 113 2.34 -1.00 -7.40
C GLU A 113 2.32 -0.71 -5.89
N SER A 114 2.85 -1.61 -5.05
CA SER A 114 3.00 -1.36 -3.62
C SER A 114 3.99 -0.22 -3.33
N VAL A 115 5.08 -0.12 -4.09
CA VAL A 115 6.04 1.00 -3.98
C VAL A 115 5.37 2.33 -4.34
N LYS A 116 4.59 2.37 -5.43
CA LYS A 116 3.82 3.57 -5.83
C LYS A 116 2.82 3.96 -4.74
N LEU A 117 2.08 2.98 -4.18
CA LEU A 117 1.13 3.23 -3.10
C LEU A 117 1.81 3.84 -1.87
N ALA A 118 2.94 3.28 -1.45
CA ALA A 118 3.71 3.82 -0.33
C ALA A 118 4.19 5.25 -0.57
N GLN A 119 4.60 5.58 -1.80
CA GLN A 119 4.99 6.95 -2.18
C GLN A 119 3.81 7.91 -2.14
N VAL A 120 2.64 7.51 -2.63
CA VAL A 120 1.39 8.29 -2.57
C VAL A 120 1.03 8.60 -1.12
N GLU A 121 1.00 7.59 -0.24
CA GLU A 121 0.68 7.77 1.18
C GLU A 121 1.69 8.68 1.89
N LYS A 122 2.98 8.49 1.64
CA LYS A 122 4.04 9.33 2.20
C LYS A 122 3.93 10.79 1.76
N SER A 123 3.65 11.03 0.48
CA SER A 123 3.46 12.40 -0.04
C SER A 123 2.25 13.07 0.61
N TYR A 124 1.13 12.35 0.70
CA TYR A 124 -0.09 12.83 1.35
C TYR A 124 0.15 13.17 2.83
N ALA A 125 0.75 12.25 3.60
CA ALA A 125 1.02 12.46 5.01
C ALA A 125 1.92 13.67 5.26
N ALA A 126 2.92 13.88 4.40
CA ALA A 126 3.82 15.04 4.50
C ALA A 126 3.09 16.37 4.25
N VAL A 127 2.17 16.41 3.29
CA VAL A 127 1.37 17.61 3.01
C VAL A 127 0.34 17.84 4.11
N TYR A 128 -0.31 16.77 4.57
CA TYR A 128 -1.27 16.83 5.67
C TYR A 128 -0.65 17.46 6.93
N ALA A 129 0.52 16.98 7.36
CA ALA A 129 1.23 17.53 8.52
C ALA A 129 1.60 19.00 8.34
N ARG A 130 1.98 19.45 7.13
CA ARG A 130 2.26 20.86 6.88
C ARG A 130 1.00 21.73 6.92
N LEU A 131 -0.10 21.26 6.37
CA LEU A 131 -1.38 21.98 6.41
C LEU A 131 -1.93 22.05 7.83
N GLU A 132 -1.81 20.96 8.61
CA GLU A 132 -2.19 20.93 10.03
C GLU A 132 -1.39 21.97 10.83
N ALA A 133 -0.07 21.99 10.70
CA ALA A 133 0.78 22.98 11.40
C ALA A 133 0.46 24.43 11.00
N LEU A 134 0.08 24.68 9.74
CA LEU A 134 -0.36 26.01 9.29
C LEU A 134 -1.74 26.34 9.86
N SER A 135 -2.64 25.38 9.95
CA SER A 135 -3.97 25.54 10.55
C SER A 135 -3.89 25.88 12.04
N ASP A 136 -3.04 25.16 12.78
CA ASP A 136 -2.79 25.44 14.20
C ASP A 136 -2.24 26.87 14.41
N ALA A 137 -1.36 27.33 13.52
CA ALA A 137 -0.83 28.68 13.58
C ALA A 137 -1.92 29.75 13.34
N VAL A 138 -2.97 29.46 12.58
CA VAL A 138 -4.10 30.37 12.33
C VAL A 138 -4.87 30.66 13.63
N GLU A 139 -4.97 29.71 14.55
CA GLU A 139 -5.74 29.85 15.79
C GLU A 139 -5.18 30.95 16.72
N THR A 140 -3.88 31.23 16.63
CA THR A 140 -3.18 32.18 17.51
C THR A 140 -2.67 33.43 16.79
N ALA A 141 -2.86 33.54 15.48
CA ALA A 141 -2.33 34.59 14.63
C ALA A 141 -3.08 35.93 14.78
N ASP A 142 -2.35 37.02 14.69
CA ASP A 142 -2.98 38.35 14.57
C ASP A 142 -3.55 38.58 13.14
N ALA A 143 -4.31 39.68 12.97
CA ALA A 143 -4.98 39.97 11.70
C ALA A 143 -4.02 40.12 10.51
N LYS A 144 -2.78 40.50 10.72
CA LYS A 144 -1.78 40.68 9.67
C LYS A 144 -1.13 39.34 9.30
N GLU A 145 -0.92 38.48 10.29
CA GLU A 145 -0.37 37.13 10.11
C GLU A 145 -1.38 36.21 9.46
N LEU A 146 -2.69 36.38 9.75
CA LEU A 146 -3.78 35.56 9.15
C LEU A 146 -3.75 35.56 7.63
N ASP A 147 -3.56 36.72 7.00
CA ASP A 147 -3.55 36.78 5.52
C ASP A 147 -2.35 36.05 4.93
N ILE A 148 -1.20 36.13 5.60
CA ILE A 148 0.01 35.41 5.19
C ILE A 148 -0.18 33.89 5.33
N LEU A 149 -0.80 33.42 6.43
CA LEU A 149 -1.06 32.01 6.67
C LEU A 149 -2.07 31.46 5.69
N ARG A 150 -3.16 32.17 5.39
CA ARG A 150 -4.14 31.78 4.40
C ARG A 150 -3.52 31.64 2.99
N GLU A 151 -2.64 32.56 2.62
CA GLU A 151 -1.92 32.48 1.35
C GLU A 151 -1.00 31.24 1.31
N LYS A 152 -0.30 30.91 2.40
CA LYS A 152 0.55 29.71 2.49
C LYS A 152 -0.26 28.44 2.40
N ILE A 153 -1.39 28.34 3.12
CA ILE A 153 -2.31 27.19 3.05
C ILE A 153 -2.81 27.01 1.63
N GLY A 154 -3.28 28.08 0.98
CA GLY A 154 -3.76 28.02 -0.39
C GLY A 154 -2.68 27.57 -1.39
N LYS A 155 -1.45 28.05 -1.24
CA LYS A 155 -0.30 27.63 -2.07
C LYS A 155 0.05 26.16 -1.87
N GLU A 156 0.09 25.68 -0.63
CA GLU A 156 0.40 24.28 -0.30
C GLU A 156 -0.64 23.36 -0.89
N TYR A 157 -1.94 23.68 -0.69
CA TYR A 157 -3.04 22.92 -1.28
C TYR A 157 -2.97 22.86 -2.82
N LEU A 158 -2.80 24.02 -3.48
CA LEU A 158 -2.73 24.07 -4.96
C LEU A 158 -1.53 23.33 -5.53
N ASN A 159 -0.39 23.36 -4.83
CA ASN A 159 0.79 22.60 -5.25
C ASN A 159 0.52 21.11 -5.18
N TYR A 160 -0.04 20.64 -4.07
CA TYR A 160 -0.39 19.23 -3.92
C TYR A 160 -1.46 18.78 -4.92
N TYR A 161 -2.50 19.56 -5.11
CA TYR A 161 -3.50 19.29 -6.16
C TYR A 161 -2.86 19.06 -7.53
N ARG A 162 -1.91 19.92 -7.92
CA ARG A 162 -1.19 19.76 -9.20
C ARG A 162 -0.30 18.51 -9.21
N GLU A 163 0.28 18.13 -8.11
CA GLU A 163 1.03 16.86 -7.98
C GLU A 163 0.09 15.67 -8.18
N CYS A 164 -1.06 15.67 -7.52
CA CYS A 164 -2.08 14.63 -7.68
C CYS A 164 -2.57 14.52 -9.13
N VAL A 165 -2.86 15.64 -9.79
CA VAL A 165 -3.25 15.65 -11.22
C VAL A 165 -2.17 15.03 -12.09
N ARG A 166 -0.89 15.44 -11.91
CA ARG A 166 0.23 14.84 -12.65
C ARG A 166 0.37 13.35 -12.39
N TYR A 167 0.24 12.93 -11.13
CA TYR A 167 0.30 11.53 -10.75
C TYR A 167 -0.79 10.70 -11.44
N VAL A 168 -2.05 11.15 -11.38
CA VAL A 168 -3.20 10.46 -12.00
C VAL A 168 -2.99 10.32 -13.51
N ILE A 169 -2.55 11.38 -14.20
CA ILE A 169 -2.28 11.33 -15.64
C ILE A 169 -1.16 10.34 -15.97
N ALA A 170 -0.06 10.37 -15.20
CA ALA A 170 1.11 9.53 -15.44
C ALA A 170 0.85 8.04 -15.11
N ASN A 171 -0.07 7.76 -14.18
CA ASN A 171 -0.36 6.42 -13.68
C ASN A 171 -1.80 5.95 -13.98
N SER A 172 -2.42 6.44 -15.05
CA SER A 172 -3.84 6.21 -15.37
C SER A 172 -4.27 4.74 -15.53
N ARG A 173 -3.31 3.80 -15.60
CA ARG A 173 -3.54 2.35 -15.65
C ARG A 173 -3.28 1.65 -14.33
N SER A 174 -2.79 2.36 -13.32
CA SER A 174 -2.51 1.83 -11.99
C SER A 174 -3.70 2.05 -11.07
N LEU A 175 -4.03 1.06 -10.24
CA LEU A 175 -5.06 1.22 -9.22
C LEU A 175 -4.64 2.17 -8.08
N THR A 176 -3.36 2.54 -8.00
CA THR A 176 -2.88 3.52 -7.03
C THR A 176 -3.42 4.93 -7.25
N VAL A 177 -4.07 5.19 -8.40
CA VAL A 177 -4.81 6.44 -8.63
C VAL A 177 -6.07 6.52 -7.75
N ILE A 178 -6.66 5.39 -7.38
CA ILE A 178 -7.89 5.36 -6.58
C ILE A 178 -7.70 6.07 -5.24
N PRO A 179 -6.72 5.68 -4.38
CA PRO A 179 -6.46 6.41 -3.14
C PRO A 179 -6.19 7.91 -3.38
N VAL A 180 -5.51 8.29 -4.46
CA VAL A 180 -5.25 9.72 -4.77
C VAL A 180 -6.54 10.48 -5.03
N LEU A 181 -7.49 9.89 -5.76
CA LEU A 181 -8.77 10.53 -6.09
C LEU A 181 -9.68 10.73 -4.86
N TYR A 182 -9.50 9.89 -3.82
CA TYR A 182 -10.30 9.96 -2.60
C TYR A 182 -9.62 10.68 -1.43
N GLN A 183 -8.43 11.27 -1.63
CA GLN A 183 -7.76 12.05 -0.60
C GLN A 183 -8.54 13.31 -0.23
N ASN A 184 -8.53 13.63 1.05
CA ASN A 184 -9.13 14.85 1.59
C ASN A 184 -8.34 15.35 2.80
N PHE A 185 -8.35 16.66 3.03
CA PHE A 185 -7.72 17.31 4.18
C PHE A 185 -8.73 17.68 5.27
N GLY A 186 -9.95 17.17 5.16
CA GLY A 186 -11.06 17.38 6.08
C GLY A 186 -12.38 17.15 5.35
N PRO A 187 -13.51 17.11 6.07
CA PRO A 187 -14.84 16.77 5.51
C PRO A 187 -15.24 17.64 4.32
N GLU A 188 -14.80 18.88 4.29
CA GLU A 188 -15.18 19.87 3.25
C GLU A 188 -13.99 20.27 2.36
N LEU A 189 -12.85 19.57 2.46
CA LEU A 189 -11.64 19.89 1.70
C LEU A 189 -11.07 18.67 0.98
N PRO A 190 -11.82 18.08 0.02
CA PRO A 190 -11.29 17.02 -0.82
C PRO A 190 -10.21 17.55 -1.76
N VAL A 191 -9.22 16.74 -2.09
CA VAL A 191 -8.21 17.09 -3.09
C VAL A 191 -8.86 17.22 -4.47
N PHE A 192 -9.75 16.28 -4.82
CA PHE A 192 -10.58 16.36 -6.01
C PHE A 192 -12.05 16.54 -5.58
N GLY A 193 -12.66 17.64 -6.01
CA GLY A 193 -14.08 17.86 -5.79
C GLY A 193 -14.89 16.73 -6.47
N GLN A 194 -15.76 16.09 -5.73
CA GLN A 194 -16.81 15.27 -6.31
C GLN A 194 -17.93 16.23 -6.73
N GLU A 195 -17.82 16.81 -7.91
CA GLU A 195 -18.97 17.46 -8.51
C GLU A 195 -19.95 16.35 -8.86
N THR A 196 -20.89 16.11 -7.98
CA THR A 196 -22.10 15.38 -8.31
C THR A 196 -22.97 16.33 -9.10
N ASP A 197 -22.74 16.45 -10.40
CA ASP A 197 -23.74 16.97 -11.30
C ASP A 197 -24.92 15.99 -11.30
N ALA A 198 -25.97 16.40 -10.58
CA ALA A 198 -27.24 15.71 -10.56
C ALA A 198 -28.05 16.06 -11.83
#